data_06b445e84b93d098395753d90b373bfa
#
_entry.id   06b445e84b93d098395753d90b373bfa
#
_cell.length_a   1.000
_cell.length_b   1.000
_cell.length_c   1.000
_cell.angle_alpha   90.00
_cell.angle_beta   90.00
_cell.angle_gamma   90.00
#
_symmetry.space_group_name_H-M   'P 1'
#
loop_
_entity.id
_entity.type
_entity.pdbx_description
1 polymer ?
#
loop_
_entity_poly.entity_id
_entity_poly.type
_entity_poly.pdbx_seq_one_letter_code
_entity_poly.pdbx_strand_id
1 'polypeptide(L)'
;DRNGADNIIEGYITYTQNDDTDHVGVAVGSATLSGTSATTIYTSSSNPSVIQSIRVVNRTDSGAYPISISIVDSTAGGTIRLVDNLLVPKYGTVEILDTQKRINTNATIVATLDQGGTIDVQVSAKKIT
;
A
#
# COMPACT_ATOMS: atom_id res chain seq x y z
N ASP A 1 -41.15 4.76 -7.35
CA ASP A 1 -41.14 5.44 -6.65
C ASP A 1 -41.14 5.52 -6.30
N ARG A 2 -40.94 5.10 -6.90
CA ARG A 2 -40.92 5.66 -6.35
C ARG A 2 -40.95 5.78 -5.68
N ASN A 3 -41.23 5.04 -6.43
CA ASN A 3 -41.37 5.57 -5.63
C ASN A 3 -41.15 5.59 -5.13
N GLY A 4 -41.15 5.20 -6.06
CA GLY A 4 -40.92 5.64 -5.23
C GLY A 4 -40.50 5.53 -4.99
N ALA A 5 -40.24 5.24 -5.57
CA ALA A 5 -39.96 5.65 -4.97
C ALA A 5 -39.45 5.63 -4.68
N ASP A 6 -39.37 5.22 -5.07
CA ASP A 6 -38.97 5.62 -4.40
C ASP A 6 -38.52 5.74 -4.30
N ASN A 7 -38.26 5.42 -5.03
CA ASN A 7 -37.91 5.86 -4.54
C ASN A 7 -37.44 6.25 -4.62
N ILE A 8 -37.28 6.08 -5.37
CA ILE A 8 -36.83 6.64 -5.04
C ILE A 8 -36.33 7.07 -4.91
N ILE A 9 -36.15 6.88 -5.38
CA ILE A 9 -35.58 7.33 -4.86
C ILE A 9 -35.18 7.39 -4.57
N GLU A 10 -34.93 7.12 -4.91
CA GLU A 10 -34.39 7.29 -4.33
C GLU A 10 -33.69 7.38 -4.30
N GLY A 11 -33.71 7.22 -4.92
CA GLY A 11 -32.96 7.36 -4.64
C GLY A 11 -32.18 7.34 -4.84
N TYR A 12 -32.05 7.31 -5.10
CA TYR A 12 -31.24 7.33 -4.77
C TYR A 12 -30.43 7.18 -4.52
N ILE A 13 -30.30 7.14 -4.66
CA ILE A 13 -29.51 6.78 -4.19
C ILE A 13 -28.91 6.53 -3.95
N THR A 14 -28.85 6.18 -4.06
CA THR A 14 -28.18 5.76 -3.64
C THR A 14 -27.69 5.52 -3.67
N TYR A 15 -27.44 5.28 -3.84
CA TYR A 15 -26.75 4.82 -3.58
C TYR A 15 -25.96 4.60 -3.34
N THR A 16 -25.70 4.43 -3.38
CA THR A 16 -25.09 3.98 -2.99
C THR A 16 -24.61 3.47 -2.68
N GLN A 17 -24.25 3.11 -2.78
CA GLN A 17 -23.93 2.49 -2.30
C GLN A 17 -23.41 1.71 -2.14
N ASN A 18 -23.16 1.37 -2.21
CA ASN A 18 -22.85 0.63 -1.94
C ASN A 18 -22.31 -0.25 -1.48
N ASP A 19 -22.66 -0.58 -1.21
CA ASP A 19 -21.90 -1.53 -0.75
C ASP A 19 -21.18 -2.20 -1.79
N ASP A 20 -20.08 -2.47 -1.71
CA ASP A 20 -19.28 -2.72 -2.82
C ASP A 20 -18.37 -3.88 -2.65
N THR A 21 -18.87 -4.93 -2.08
CA THR A 21 -18.10 -6.13 -1.86
C THR A 21 -17.68 -6.80 -3.14
N ASP A 22 -18.39 -6.55 -4.22
CA ASP A 22 -18.05 -7.12 -5.52
C ASP A 22 -17.15 -6.26 -6.34
N HIS A 23 -16.81 -5.11 -5.83
CA HIS A 23 -16.04 -4.14 -6.59
C HIS A 23 -14.58 -4.18 -6.23
N VAL A 24 -13.80 -3.40 -6.94
CA VAL A 24 -12.42 -3.18 -6.60
C VAL A 24 -12.38 -2.44 -5.27
N GLY A 25 -11.91 -3.10 -4.24
CA GLY A 25 -11.80 -2.51 -2.92
C GLY A 25 -10.50 -1.72 -2.77
N VAL A 26 -10.56 -0.64 -2.01
CA VAL A 26 -9.37 0.10 -1.64
C VAL A 26 -8.78 -0.53 -0.38
N ALA A 27 -7.48 -0.80 -0.39
CA ALA A 27 -6.77 -1.38 0.74
C ALA A 27 -5.59 -0.50 1.12
N VAL A 28 -5.27 -0.50 2.40
CA VAL A 28 -4.16 0.29 2.93
C VAL A 28 -3.31 -0.60 3.83
N GLY A 29 -2.00 -0.52 3.66
CA GLY A 29 -1.05 -1.09 4.59
C GLY A 29 -0.16 0.00 5.12
N SER A 30 0.28 -0.10 6.37
CA SER A 30 1.19 0.87 6.94
C SER A 30 1.99 0.27 8.07
N ALA A 31 3.18 0.82 8.29
CA ALA A 31 4.03 0.46 9.42
C ALA A 31 5.00 1.59 9.71
N THR A 32 5.40 1.68 10.98
CA THR A 32 6.51 2.53 11.37
C THR A 32 7.71 1.63 11.61
N LEU A 33 8.78 1.84 10.83
CA LEU A 33 10.01 1.07 10.95
C LEU A 33 10.91 1.74 11.98
N SER A 34 11.43 0.94 12.91
CA SER A 34 12.34 1.47 13.93
C SER A 34 13.64 0.71 14.04
N GLY A 35 13.69 -0.50 13.51
CA GLY A 35 14.88 -1.35 13.55
C GLY A 35 15.29 -1.79 12.16
N THR A 36 16.23 -2.73 12.10
CA THR A 36 16.78 -3.21 10.83
C THR A 36 16.13 -4.50 10.33
N SER A 37 15.14 -5.01 11.03
CA SER A 37 14.43 -6.22 10.62
C SER A 37 13.47 -5.91 9.47
N ALA A 38 13.35 -6.86 8.55
CA ALA A 38 12.37 -6.75 7.46
C ALA A 38 10.96 -6.72 8.03
N THR A 39 10.15 -5.81 7.54
CA THR A 39 8.77 -5.62 8.01
C THR A 39 7.84 -5.70 6.82
N THR A 40 6.81 -6.55 6.93
CA THR A 40 5.77 -6.63 5.91
C THR A 40 4.81 -5.46 6.09
N ILE A 41 4.68 -4.66 5.03
CA ILE A 41 3.83 -3.47 5.04
C ILE A 41 2.44 -3.80 4.51
N TYR A 42 2.36 -4.68 3.51
CA TYR A 42 1.10 -5.01 2.86
C TYR A 42 1.14 -6.46 2.37
N THR A 43 0.03 -7.15 2.51
CA THR A 43 -0.17 -8.50 1.98
C THR A 43 -1.40 -8.52 1.08
N SER A 44 -1.23 -9.04 -0.14
CA SER A 44 -2.32 -9.19 -1.10
C SER A 44 -3.09 -10.47 -0.79
N SER A 45 -3.91 -10.43 0.26
CA SER A 45 -4.65 -11.62 0.73
C SER A 45 -5.83 -11.92 -0.17
N SER A 46 -6.01 -13.19 -0.47
CA SER A 46 -7.17 -13.73 -1.19
C SER A 46 -7.27 -13.35 -2.65
N ASN A 47 -6.87 -12.16 -3.04
CA ASN A 47 -6.98 -11.67 -4.40
C ASN A 47 -5.73 -10.90 -4.77
N PRO A 48 -5.41 -10.78 -6.07
CA PRO A 48 -4.36 -9.89 -6.51
C PRO A 48 -4.67 -8.44 -6.17
N SER A 49 -3.66 -7.60 -6.17
CA SER A 49 -3.81 -6.16 -5.91
C SER A 49 -3.04 -5.35 -6.93
N VAL A 50 -3.51 -4.14 -7.17
CA VAL A 50 -2.77 -3.13 -7.91
C VAL A 50 -2.27 -2.11 -6.90
N ILE A 51 -0.96 -2.02 -6.76
CA ILE A 51 -0.35 -1.08 -5.84
C ILE A 51 -0.31 0.28 -6.51
N GLN A 52 -0.93 1.26 -5.88
CA GLN A 52 -1.06 2.60 -6.45
C GLN A 52 -0.03 3.57 -5.91
N SER A 53 0.36 3.40 -4.65
CA SER A 53 1.26 4.33 -3.98
C SER A 53 1.99 3.62 -2.86
N ILE A 54 3.28 3.89 -2.72
CA ILE A 54 4.07 3.54 -1.54
C ILE A 54 4.76 4.81 -1.10
N ARG A 55 4.31 5.37 0.00
CA ARG A 55 4.84 6.62 0.53
C ARG A 55 5.72 6.34 1.73
N VAL A 56 6.87 7.00 1.77
CA VAL A 56 7.83 6.88 2.85
C VAL A 56 8.05 8.26 3.46
N VAL A 57 7.93 8.36 4.78
CA VAL A 57 8.17 9.59 5.52
C VAL A 57 9.25 9.32 6.56
N ASN A 58 10.35 10.05 6.49
CA ASN A 58 11.43 9.93 7.46
C ASN A 58 11.19 10.92 8.61
N ARG A 59 10.77 10.37 9.77
CA ARG A 59 10.56 11.17 10.97
C ARG A 59 11.79 11.20 11.90
N THR A 60 12.89 10.65 11.44
CA THR A 60 14.12 10.63 12.22
C THR A 60 14.75 12.02 12.23
N ASP A 61 15.02 12.54 13.41
CA ASP A 61 15.60 13.88 13.54
C ASP A 61 17.12 13.89 13.46
N SER A 62 17.76 12.73 13.36
CA SER A 62 19.21 12.61 13.30
C SER A 62 19.78 12.63 11.88
N GLY A 63 18.95 12.56 10.85
CA GLY A 63 19.45 12.67 9.49
C GLY A 63 18.68 11.84 8.46
N ALA A 64 19.28 11.71 7.27
CA ALA A 64 18.75 10.89 6.21
C ALA A 64 18.99 9.41 6.50
N TYR A 65 18.04 8.56 6.11
CA TYR A 65 18.14 7.12 6.35
C TYR A 65 17.86 6.35 5.07
N PRO A 66 18.67 5.32 4.77
CA PRO A 66 18.42 4.47 3.61
C PRO A 66 17.33 3.44 3.90
N ILE A 67 16.44 3.26 2.93
CA ILE A 67 15.39 2.27 3.00
C ILE A 67 15.39 1.40 1.75
N SER A 68 15.08 0.12 1.92
CA SER A 68 14.91 -0.82 0.83
C SER A 68 13.49 -1.35 0.86
N ILE A 69 12.82 -1.40 -0.29
CA ILE A 69 11.47 -1.92 -0.40
C ILE A 69 11.43 -2.94 -1.51
N SER A 70 10.80 -4.08 -1.24
CA SER A 70 10.72 -5.19 -2.18
C SER A 70 9.30 -5.75 -2.25
N ILE A 71 8.97 -6.34 -3.40
CA ILE A 71 7.82 -7.20 -3.54
C ILE A 71 8.31 -8.63 -3.41
N VAL A 72 7.71 -9.39 -2.51
CA VAL A 72 8.01 -10.81 -2.33
C VAL A 72 6.84 -11.61 -2.87
N ASP A 73 7.08 -12.37 -3.94
CA ASP A 73 6.03 -13.10 -4.65
C ASP A 73 6.56 -14.45 -5.09
N SER A 74 6.25 -15.49 -4.31
CA SER A 74 6.72 -16.84 -4.60
C SER A 74 6.13 -17.39 -5.90
N THR A 75 4.95 -16.93 -6.30
CA THR A 75 4.32 -17.36 -7.56
C THR A 75 5.06 -16.80 -8.76
N ALA A 76 5.53 -15.56 -8.67
CA ALA A 76 6.23 -14.90 -9.76
C ALA A 76 7.75 -15.13 -9.72
N GLY A 77 8.23 -15.95 -8.79
CA GLY A 77 9.63 -16.33 -8.77
C GLY A 77 10.49 -15.68 -7.71
N GLY A 78 9.91 -15.01 -6.73
CA GLY A 78 10.69 -14.56 -5.58
C GLY A 78 10.59 -13.08 -5.28
N THR A 79 11.73 -12.48 -4.95
CA THR A 79 11.80 -11.11 -4.47
C THR A 79 12.24 -10.17 -5.58
N ILE A 80 11.48 -9.10 -5.76
CA ILE A 80 11.81 -8.03 -6.70
C ILE A 80 12.03 -6.75 -5.90
N ARG A 81 13.23 -6.19 -6.00
CA ARG A 81 13.58 -4.98 -5.28
C ARG A 81 13.03 -3.77 -6.03
N LEU A 82 12.20 -2.96 -5.36
CA LEU A 82 11.70 -1.71 -5.93
C LEU A 82 12.71 -0.58 -5.74
N VAL A 83 13.24 -0.46 -4.55
CA VAL A 83 14.34 0.47 -4.24
C VAL A 83 15.32 -0.22 -3.31
N ASP A 84 16.59 0.10 -3.48
CA ASP A 84 17.67 -0.47 -2.70
C ASP A 84 18.47 0.65 -2.07
N ASN A 85 18.41 0.74 -0.74
CA ASN A 85 19.10 1.78 0.01
C ASN A 85 18.79 3.20 -0.49
N LEU A 86 17.51 3.45 -0.76
CA LEU A 86 17.07 4.78 -1.13
C LEU A 86 17.21 5.70 0.09
N LEU A 87 17.99 6.76 -0.06
CA LEU A 87 18.22 7.67 1.02
C LEU A 87 17.04 8.66 1.13
N VAL A 88 16.32 8.57 2.23
CA VAL A 88 15.18 9.47 2.49
C VAL A 88 15.67 10.61 3.38
N PRO A 89 15.56 11.86 2.91
CA PRO A 89 16.06 13.00 3.68
C PRO A 89 15.37 13.14 5.03
N LYS A 90 16.05 13.75 5.97
CA LYS A 90 15.48 14.08 7.27
C LYS A 90 14.17 14.84 7.09
N TYR A 91 13.10 14.37 7.74
CA TYR A 91 11.75 14.91 7.64
C TYR A 91 11.17 14.94 6.22
N GLY A 92 11.82 14.22 5.29
CA GLY A 92 11.37 14.17 3.90
C GLY A 92 10.32 13.11 3.65
N THR A 93 9.59 13.28 2.56
CA THR A 93 8.59 12.34 2.08
C THR A 93 8.93 11.95 0.66
N VAL A 94 8.90 10.67 0.35
CA VAL A 94 9.22 10.16 -0.98
C VAL A 94 8.10 9.20 -1.41
N GLU A 95 7.66 9.35 -2.65
CA GLU A 95 6.80 8.36 -3.30
C GLU A 95 7.69 7.38 -4.05
N ILE A 96 7.55 6.09 -3.77
CA ILE A 96 8.43 5.06 -4.31
C ILE A 96 8.07 4.65 -5.72
N LEU A 97 6.76 4.62 -6.04
CA LEU A 97 6.30 4.12 -7.34
C LEU A 97 6.27 5.22 -8.38
N ASP A 98 6.84 4.93 -9.53
CA ASP A 98 6.70 5.76 -10.72
C ASP A 98 5.44 5.39 -11.52
N THR A 99 4.95 4.17 -11.37
CA THR A 99 3.74 3.68 -12.03
C THR A 99 3.12 2.60 -11.15
N GLN A 100 1.86 2.33 -11.38
CA GLN A 100 1.14 1.29 -10.64
C GLN A 100 1.76 -0.07 -10.92
N LYS A 101 1.71 -0.95 -9.91
CA LYS A 101 2.26 -2.30 -9.99
C LYS A 101 1.21 -3.30 -9.55
N ARG A 102 0.98 -4.32 -10.37
CA ARG A 102 0.11 -5.44 -9.99
C ARG A 102 0.92 -6.48 -9.25
N ILE A 103 0.40 -6.97 -8.14
CA ILE A 103 1.00 -8.08 -7.41
C ILE A 103 -0.01 -9.22 -7.29
N ASN A 104 0.50 -10.44 -7.25
CA ASN A 104 -0.32 -11.64 -7.19
C ASN A 104 -0.90 -11.86 -5.80
N THR A 105 -1.87 -12.76 -5.72
CA THR A 105 -2.43 -13.19 -4.44
C THR A 105 -1.30 -13.72 -3.55
N ASN A 106 -1.33 -13.33 -2.30
CA ASN A 106 -0.34 -13.68 -1.26
C ASN A 106 1.02 -13.04 -1.42
N ALA A 107 1.22 -12.20 -2.43
CA ALA A 107 2.43 -11.41 -2.52
C ALA A 107 2.45 -10.35 -1.42
N THR A 108 3.64 -9.98 -0.98
CA THR A 108 3.81 -9.01 0.10
C THR A 108 4.72 -7.89 -0.33
N ILE A 109 4.55 -6.73 0.31
CA ILE A 109 5.48 -5.61 0.19
C ILE A 109 6.23 -5.53 1.51
N VAL A 110 7.55 -5.59 1.43
CA VAL A 110 8.43 -5.66 2.60
C VAL A 110 9.40 -4.49 2.56
N ALA A 111 9.58 -3.84 3.70
CA ALA A 111 10.52 -2.74 3.84
C ALA A 111 11.57 -3.07 4.89
N THR A 112 12.79 -2.57 4.66
CA THR A 112 13.92 -2.79 5.55
C THR A 112 14.76 -1.52 5.65
N LEU A 113 15.15 -1.15 6.86
CA LEU A 113 16.08 -0.05 7.09
C LEU A 113 17.49 -0.61 7.23
N ASP A 114 18.47 0.18 6.79
CA ASP A 114 19.87 -0.15 6.96
C ASP A 114 20.33 0.07 8.40
N GLN A 115 19.69 0.98 9.10
CA GLN A 115 19.99 1.27 10.49
C GLN A 115 18.71 1.72 11.20
N GLY A 116 18.70 1.68 12.51
CA GLY A 116 17.52 2.05 13.29
C GLY A 116 17.14 3.51 13.09
N GLY A 117 15.86 3.77 13.00
CA GLY A 117 15.33 5.11 12.80
C GLY A 117 13.85 5.16 13.13
N THR A 118 13.17 6.16 12.59
CA THR A 118 11.70 6.24 12.69
C THR A 118 11.19 6.64 11.32
N ILE A 119 10.74 5.64 10.56
CA ILE A 119 10.32 5.83 9.19
C ILE A 119 8.94 5.22 9.02
N ASP A 120 7.98 6.03 8.58
CA ASP A 120 6.64 5.56 8.27
C ASP A 120 6.56 5.15 6.81
N VAL A 121 5.95 4.00 6.55
CA VAL A 121 5.70 3.51 5.20
C VAL A 121 4.21 3.26 5.07
N GLN A 122 3.61 3.78 4.01
CA GLN A 122 2.20 3.59 3.73
C GLN A 122 2.01 3.10 2.31
N VAL A 123 1.19 2.07 2.15
CA VAL A 123 0.84 1.49 0.86
C VAL A 123 -0.64 1.70 0.62
N SER A 124 -0.98 2.21 -0.56
CA SER A 124 -2.36 2.27 -1.04
C SER A 124 -2.50 1.33 -2.22
N ALA A 125 -3.54 0.52 -2.20
CA ALA A 125 -3.75 -0.51 -3.20
C ALA A 125 -5.24 -0.66 -3.54
N LYS A 126 -5.50 -1.24 -4.71
CA LYS A 126 -6.83 -1.71 -5.08
C LYS A 126 -6.79 -3.22 -5.17
N LYS A 127 -7.72 -3.88 -4.51
CA LYS A 127 -7.90 -5.33 -4.65
C LYS A 127 -8.68 -5.63 -5.92
N ILE A 128 -8.23 -6.63 -6.64
CA ILE A 128 -8.92 -7.09 -7.85
C ILE A 128 -9.82 -8.25 -7.43
N THR A 129 -11.12 -8.11 -7.66
CA THR A 129 -12.10 -9.13 -7.29
C THR A 129 -12.70 -9.80 -8.52
#